data_4aa6669dedc1f76237635508dd28fd49
#
_entry.id   4aa6669dedc1f76237635508dd28fd49
#
_cell.length_a   1.000
_cell.length_b   1.000
_cell.length_c   1.000
_cell.angle_alpha   90.00
_cell.angle_beta   90.00
_cell.angle_gamma   90.00
#
_symmetry.space_group_name_H-M   'P 1'
#
loop_
_entity.id
_entity.type
_entity.pdbx_description
1 polymer ?
#
loop_
_entity_poly.entity_id
_entity_poly.type
_entity_poly.pdbx_seq_one_letter_code
_entity_poly.pdbx_strand_id
1 'polypeptide(L)'
;MKLKIVKCSFLVLGFLIVSLFVQAQNAKTIHQIVIQLNTADTSAWSSTIGNIKNIQKIWSSNLQIEVVVHGKAIDFLVKDKTHLAKEIEALTKDGIQFSACENTMRKHGIDKSAILSFAQTVPSGVVEVISKQEQGWSYLKAGVN
;
A
#
# COMPACT_ATOMS: atom_id res chain seq x y z
N MET A 1 17.87 35.80 -45.17
CA MET A 1 18.55 35.25 -43.99
C MET A 1 17.65 35.05 -42.76
N LYS A 2 16.74 35.95 -42.44
CA LYS A 2 15.81 35.85 -41.27
C LYS A 2 14.87 34.63 -41.29
N LEU A 3 14.35 34.18 -42.44
CA LEU A 3 13.41 33.06 -42.56
C LEU A 3 14.05 31.69 -42.26
N LYS A 4 15.34 31.50 -42.54
CA LYS A 4 16.08 30.26 -42.26
C LYS A 4 16.37 30.10 -40.75
N ILE A 5 16.59 31.19 -40.03
CA ILE A 5 16.86 31.18 -38.58
C ILE A 5 15.59 30.80 -37.81
N VAL A 6 14.42 31.32 -38.21
CA VAL A 6 13.15 30.98 -37.57
C VAL A 6 12.82 29.49 -37.73
N LYS A 7 13.02 28.90 -38.90
CA LYS A 7 12.81 27.47 -39.14
C LYS A 7 13.70 26.57 -38.29
N CYS A 8 15.00 26.95 -38.14
CA CYS A 8 15.90 26.20 -37.24
C CYS A 8 15.48 26.29 -35.77
N SER A 9 15.02 27.46 -35.30
CA SER A 9 14.55 27.60 -33.90
C SER A 9 13.36 26.74 -33.59
N PHE A 10 12.39 26.61 -34.49
CA PHE A 10 11.22 25.72 -34.32
C PHE A 10 11.60 24.24 -34.29
N LEU A 11 12.59 23.82 -35.11
CA LEU A 11 13.10 22.43 -35.11
C LEU A 11 13.81 22.09 -33.80
N VAL A 12 14.65 22.98 -33.27
CA VAL A 12 15.35 22.77 -31.99
C VAL A 12 14.37 22.73 -30.82
N LEU A 13 13.38 23.61 -30.81
CA LEU A 13 12.35 23.62 -29.75
C LEU A 13 11.50 22.33 -29.77
N GLY A 14 11.13 21.83 -30.96
CA GLY A 14 10.44 20.58 -31.13
C GLY A 14 11.23 19.39 -30.62
N PHE A 15 12.55 19.35 -30.88
CA PHE A 15 13.42 18.27 -30.41
C PHE A 15 13.62 18.28 -28.90
N LEU A 16 13.68 19.46 -28.27
CA LEU A 16 13.72 19.62 -26.81
C LEU A 16 12.43 19.11 -26.12
N ILE A 17 11.27 19.39 -26.69
CA ILE A 17 9.99 18.93 -26.15
C ILE A 17 9.89 17.39 -26.24
N VAL A 18 10.27 16.78 -27.34
CA VAL A 18 10.25 15.32 -27.53
C VAL A 18 11.21 14.63 -26.55
N SER A 19 12.38 15.20 -26.26
CA SER A 19 13.32 14.62 -25.29
C SER A 19 12.80 14.61 -23.86
N LEU A 20 11.97 15.58 -23.46
CA LEU A 20 11.32 15.61 -22.15
C LEU A 20 10.25 14.53 -22.00
N PHE A 21 9.52 14.21 -23.06
CA PHE A 21 8.52 13.11 -23.04
C PHE A 21 9.18 11.73 -22.99
N VAL A 22 10.34 11.53 -23.61
CA VAL A 22 11.04 10.24 -23.58
C VAL A 22 11.61 9.92 -22.20
N GLN A 23 12.05 10.92 -21.43
CA GLN A 23 12.54 10.70 -20.06
C GLN A 23 11.41 10.34 -19.08
N ALA A 24 10.20 10.83 -19.30
CA ALA A 24 9.03 10.48 -18.46
C ALA A 24 8.61 8.99 -18.60
N GLN A 25 8.96 8.32 -19.70
CA GLN A 25 8.63 6.91 -19.93
C GLN A 25 9.55 5.91 -19.20
N ASN A 26 10.69 6.36 -18.68
CA ASN A 26 11.65 5.52 -17.95
C ASN A 26 11.46 5.55 -16.42
N ALA A 27 10.43 6.22 -15.91
CA ALA A 27 10.11 6.16 -14.49
C ALA A 27 9.69 4.72 -14.11
N LYS A 28 10.49 4.09 -13.23
CA LYS A 28 10.21 2.74 -12.74
C LYS A 28 8.85 2.74 -12.05
N THR A 29 7.88 1.99 -12.59
CA THR A 29 6.54 1.92 -12.04
C THR A 29 6.59 1.37 -10.62
N ILE A 30 6.06 2.13 -9.66
CA ILE A 30 5.87 1.67 -8.28
C ILE A 30 4.47 1.08 -8.18
N HIS A 31 4.38 -0.18 -7.79
CA HIS A 31 3.11 -0.85 -7.53
C HIS A 31 2.61 -0.50 -6.14
N GLN A 32 1.49 0.21 -6.05
CA GLN A 32 0.87 0.64 -4.81
C GLN A 32 -0.40 -0.16 -4.56
N ILE A 33 -0.49 -0.86 -3.43
CA ILE A 33 -1.60 -1.76 -3.12
C ILE A 33 -2.12 -1.48 -1.70
N VAL A 34 -3.42 -1.21 -1.58
CA VAL A 34 -4.11 -1.22 -0.31
C VAL A 34 -4.89 -2.53 -0.16
N ILE A 35 -4.60 -3.27 0.90
CA ILE A 35 -5.26 -4.54 1.24
C ILE A 35 -6.22 -4.30 2.39
N GLN A 36 -7.51 -4.51 2.16
CA GLN A 36 -8.52 -4.45 3.21
C GLN A 36 -8.68 -5.81 3.89
N LEU A 37 -8.42 -5.89 5.20
CA LEU A 37 -8.66 -7.08 6.02
C LEU A 37 -9.70 -6.77 7.09
N ASN A 38 -10.90 -7.41 7.01
CA ASN A 38 -12.02 -7.15 7.92
C ASN A 38 -12.75 -8.40 8.42
N THR A 39 -12.19 -9.59 8.23
CA THR A 39 -12.75 -10.88 8.69
C THR A 39 -12.01 -11.42 9.91
N ALA A 40 -12.73 -12.13 10.79
CA ALA A 40 -12.14 -12.88 11.91
C ALA A 40 -11.53 -14.23 11.49
N ASP A 41 -11.70 -14.62 10.22
CA ASP A 41 -11.18 -15.89 9.71
C ASP A 41 -9.64 -15.87 9.68
N THR A 42 -9.03 -16.71 10.51
CA THR A 42 -7.57 -16.82 10.61
C THR A 42 -6.94 -17.45 9.38
N SER A 43 -7.69 -18.20 8.58
CA SER A 43 -7.20 -18.71 7.29
C SER A 43 -7.00 -17.56 6.29
N ALA A 44 -7.91 -16.58 6.30
CA ALA A 44 -7.78 -15.35 5.52
C ALA A 44 -6.57 -14.50 5.97
N TRP A 45 -6.27 -14.49 7.27
CA TRP A 45 -5.08 -13.82 7.80
C TRP A 45 -3.79 -14.44 7.23
N SER A 46 -3.69 -15.76 7.31
CA SER A 46 -2.54 -16.51 6.77
C SER A 46 -2.42 -16.36 5.25
N SER A 47 -3.55 -16.38 4.54
CA SER A 47 -3.59 -16.16 3.09
C SER A 47 -3.15 -14.75 2.72
N THR A 48 -3.50 -13.73 3.52
CA THR A 48 -3.04 -12.35 3.32
C THR A 48 -1.52 -12.26 3.39
N ILE A 49 -0.90 -12.86 4.41
CA ILE A 49 0.56 -12.93 4.53
C ILE A 49 1.19 -13.64 3.31
N GLY A 50 0.60 -14.77 2.89
CA GLY A 50 1.06 -15.52 1.72
C GLY A 50 0.99 -14.72 0.43
N ASN A 51 -0.12 -14.00 0.22
CA ASN A 51 -0.31 -13.14 -0.95
C ASN A 51 0.71 -12.01 -1.00
N ILE A 52 0.97 -11.34 0.14
CA ILE A 52 1.99 -10.29 0.21
C ILE A 52 3.37 -10.85 -0.19
N LYS A 53 3.78 -11.99 0.38
CA LYS A 53 5.04 -12.65 0.03
C LYS A 53 5.14 -13.01 -1.45
N ASN A 54 4.04 -13.45 -2.07
CA ASN A 54 3.99 -13.75 -3.50
C ASN A 54 4.13 -12.50 -4.36
N ILE A 55 3.46 -11.40 -3.99
CA ILE A 55 3.58 -10.11 -4.65
C ILE A 55 5.03 -9.59 -4.55
N GLN A 56 5.65 -9.67 -3.36
CA GLN A 56 7.04 -9.27 -3.16
C GLN A 56 8.03 -10.04 -4.05
N LYS A 57 7.80 -11.34 -4.26
CA LYS A 57 8.65 -12.16 -5.16
C LYS A 57 8.64 -11.67 -6.60
N ILE A 58 7.52 -11.09 -7.06
CA ILE A 58 7.36 -10.64 -8.45
C ILE A 58 7.86 -9.21 -8.64
N TRP A 59 7.50 -8.29 -7.72
CA TRP A 59 7.74 -6.85 -7.89
C TRP A 59 8.88 -6.29 -7.04
N SER A 60 9.41 -7.08 -6.09
CA SER A 60 10.58 -6.73 -5.26
C SER A 60 10.52 -5.29 -4.67
N SER A 61 11.53 -4.48 -4.99
CA SER A 61 11.71 -3.13 -4.42
C SER A 61 10.76 -2.05 -5.00
N ASN A 62 9.96 -2.38 -6.02
CA ASN A 62 9.02 -1.41 -6.63
C ASN A 62 7.61 -1.57 -6.07
N LEU A 63 7.50 -1.79 -4.79
CA LEU A 63 6.27 -2.19 -4.16
C LEU A 63 6.02 -1.37 -2.91
N GLN A 64 4.80 -0.86 -2.77
CA GLN A 64 4.26 -0.28 -1.55
C GLN A 64 2.96 -1.01 -1.23
N ILE A 65 2.86 -1.59 -0.05
CA ILE A 65 1.65 -2.25 0.41
C ILE A 65 1.25 -1.67 1.76
N GLU A 66 -0.03 -1.37 1.92
CA GLU A 66 -0.65 -1.12 3.21
C GLU A 66 -1.79 -2.10 3.44
N VAL A 67 -1.73 -2.82 4.58
CA VAL A 67 -2.80 -3.70 5.05
C VAL A 67 -3.63 -2.95 6.08
N VAL A 68 -4.84 -2.57 5.72
CA VAL A 68 -5.77 -1.84 6.58
C VAL A 68 -6.68 -2.85 7.29
N VAL A 69 -6.51 -2.94 8.61
CA VAL A 69 -7.17 -3.93 9.48
C VAL A 69 -8.27 -3.27 10.29
N HIS A 70 -9.52 -3.71 10.09
CA HIS A 70 -10.67 -3.16 10.81
C HIS A 70 -11.78 -4.19 11.06
N GLY A 71 -12.82 -3.80 11.82
CA GLY A 71 -13.93 -4.66 12.12
C GLY A 71 -13.50 -5.94 12.82
N LYS A 72 -14.02 -7.09 12.37
CA LYS A 72 -13.73 -8.39 12.99
C LYS A 72 -12.27 -8.85 12.86
N ALA A 73 -11.49 -8.21 12.00
CA ALA A 73 -10.08 -8.57 11.79
C ALA A 73 -9.14 -7.93 12.81
N ILE A 74 -9.60 -7.04 13.70
CA ILE A 74 -8.71 -6.23 14.54
C ILE A 74 -7.74 -7.08 15.37
N ASP A 75 -8.14 -8.27 15.78
CA ASP A 75 -7.34 -9.21 16.54
C ASP A 75 -6.08 -9.71 15.79
N PHE A 76 -6.05 -9.57 14.46
CA PHE A 76 -4.85 -9.82 13.64
C PHE A 76 -3.65 -8.95 14.07
N LEU A 77 -3.90 -7.76 14.61
CA LEU A 77 -2.85 -6.84 15.07
C LEU A 77 -2.75 -6.74 16.61
N VAL A 78 -3.54 -7.50 17.37
CA VAL A 78 -3.49 -7.52 18.84
C VAL A 78 -2.44 -8.53 19.31
N LYS A 79 -1.49 -8.09 20.16
CA LYS A 79 -0.31 -8.86 20.63
C LYS A 79 -0.64 -10.26 21.12
N ASP A 80 -1.65 -10.35 21.99
CA ASP A 80 -1.99 -11.61 22.69
C ASP A 80 -3.02 -12.46 21.94
N LYS A 81 -3.43 -12.02 20.73
CA LYS A 81 -4.47 -12.71 19.97
C LYS A 81 -3.99 -13.22 18.60
N THR A 82 -3.01 -12.53 18.02
CA THR A 82 -2.48 -12.95 16.73
C THR A 82 -1.42 -14.04 16.90
N HIS A 83 -1.51 -15.08 16.08
CA HIS A 83 -0.47 -16.10 15.95
C HIS A 83 0.56 -15.76 14.85
N LEU A 84 0.40 -14.63 14.16
CA LEU A 84 1.22 -14.21 13.01
C LEU A 84 2.14 -13.02 13.33
N ALA A 85 2.37 -12.71 14.62
CA ALA A 85 3.15 -11.53 15.02
C ALA A 85 4.55 -11.51 14.40
N LYS A 86 5.22 -12.65 14.31
CA LYS A 86 6.58 -12.77 13.74
C LYS A 86 6.58 -12.51 12.22
N GLU A 87 5.60 -13.03 11.51
CA GLU A 87 5.44 -12.84 10.07
C GLU A 87 5.10 -11.38 9.75
N ILE A 88 4.21 -10.76 10.53
CA ILE A 88 3.85 -9.35 10.38
C ILE A 88 5.08 -8.47 10.64
N GLU A 89 5.87 -8.75 11.70
CA GLU A 89 7.10 -8.04 12.00
C GLU A 89 8.13 -8.14 10.87
N ALA A 90 8.32 -9.33 10.31
CA ALA A 90 9.23 -9.53 9.18
C ALA A 90 8.80 -8.71 7.97
N LEU A 91 7.52 -8.75 7.60
CA LEU A 91 6.99 -7.96 6.49
C LEU A 91 7.08 -6.45 6.76
N THR A 92 6.91 -6.01 8.02
CA THR A 92 7.09 -4.59 8.37
C THR A 92 8.54 -4.14 8.17
N LYS A 93 9.52 -4.99 8.51
CA LYS A 93 10.95 -4.73 8.24
C LYS A 93 11.24 -4.65 6.74
N ASP A 94 10.46 -5.37 5.92
CA ASP A 94 10.51 -5.29 4.45
C ASP A 94 9.75 -4.10 3.87
N GLY A 95 9.20 -3.21 4.71
CA GLY A 95 8.52 -1.98 4.29
C GLY A 95 7.02 -2.10 4.07
N ILE A 96 6.39 -3.23 4.42
CA ILE A 96 4.94 -3.38 4.37
C ILE A 96 4.33 -2.68 5.58
N GLN A 97 3.29 -1.87 5.36
CA GLN A 97 2.58 -1.16 6.41
C GLN A 97 1.36 -1.97 6.88
N PHE A 98 1.15 -2.00 8.20
CA PHE A 98 -0.04 -2.59 8.82
C PHE A 98 -0.71 -1.53 9.68
N SER A 99 -2.00 -1.24 9.38
CA SER A 99 -2.75 -0.12 9.96
C SER A 99 -3.99 -0.62 10.71
N ALA A 100 -4.03 -0.44 12.02
CA ALA A 100 -5.18 -0.75 12.86
C ALA A 100 -6.18 0.41 12.88
N CYS A 101 -7.46 0.11 12.67
CA CYS A 101 -8.55 1.09 12.71
C CYS A 101 -8.88 1.52 14.15
N GLU A 102 -8.64 2.78 14.51
CA GLU A 102 -8.93 3.33 15.84
C GLU A 102 -10.43 3.31 16.17
N ASN A 103 -11.32 3.50 15.18
CA ASN A 103 -12.78 3.36 15.39
C ASN A 103 -13.13 1.94 15.85
N THR A 104 -12.50 0.93 15.26
CA THR A 104 -12.68 -0.47 15.67
C THR A 104 -12.09 -0.72 17.05
N MET A 105 -10.89 -0.21 17.32
CA MET A 105 -10.26 -0.34 18.62
C MET A 105 -11.13 0.23 19.74
N ARG A 106 -11.65 1.47 19.57
CA ARG A 106 -12.59 2.07 20.54
C ARG A 106 -13.85 1.25 20.74
N LYS A 107 -14.45 0.74 19.65
CA LYS A 107 -15.65 -0.09 19.73
C LYS A 107 -15.43 -1.36 20.55
N HIS A 108 -14.24 -1.94 20.51
CA HIS A 108 -13.89 -3.19 21.18
C HIS A 108 -13.10 -2.99 22.49
N GLY A 109 -12.92 -1.74 22.95
CA GLY A 109 -12.16 -1.44 24.17
C GLY A 109 -10.68 -1.86 24.09
N ILE A 110 -10.09 -1.81 22.88
CA ILE A 110 -8.69 -2.18 22.65
C ILE A 110 -7.82 -0.94 22.82
N ASP A 111 -6.92 -0.99 23.80
CA ASP A 111 -5.91 0.05 24.00
C ASP A 111 -4.82 0.00 22.92
N LYS A 112 -4.23 1.15 22.60
CA LYS A 112 -3.14 1.24 21.65
C LYS A 112 -1.91 0.41 22.05
N SER A 113 -1.68 0.28 23.35
CA SER A 113 -0.60 -0.57 23.90
C SER A 113 -0.78 -2.05 23.64
N ALA A 114 -2.02 -2.51 23.36
CA ALA A 114 -2.32 -3.89 23.00
C ALA A 114 -2.01 -4.20 21.52
N ILE A 115 -1.86 -3.20 20.67
CA ILE A 115 -1.51 -3.37 19.26
C ILE A 115 -0.01 -3.69 19.13
N LEU A 116 0.35 -4.50 18.13
CA LEU A 116 1.74 -4.78 17.79
C LEU A 116 2.51 -3.46 17.61
N SER A 117 3.64 -3.31 18.26
CA SER A 117 4.38 -2.03 18.36
C SER A 117 4.91 -1.51 17.02
N PHE A 118 5.03 -2.39 16.05
CA PHE A 118 5.46 -2.08 14.68
C PHE A 118 4.29 -1.82 13.71
N ALA A 119 3.04 -2.01 14.15
CA ALA A 119 1.86 -1.60 13.41
C ALA A 119 1.50 -0.14 13.75
N GLN A 120 0.97 0.58 12.79
CA GLN A 120 0.45 1.94 12.98
C GLN A 120 -1.07 1.94 13.19
N THR A 121 -1.62 3.10 13.56
CA THR A 121 -3.06 3.28 13.68
C THR A 121 -3.56 4.33 12.69
N VAL A 122 -4.79 4.16 12.21
CA VAL A 122 -5.50 5.12 11.36
C VAL A 122 -6.87 5.44 11.99
N PRO A 123 -7.36 6.68 11.92
CA PRO A 123 -8.62 7.07 12.55
C PRO A 123 -9.81 6.20 12.12
N SER A 124 -9.88 5.86 10.84
CA SER A 124 -10.94 5.03 10.26
C SER A 124 -10.38 4.15 9.12
N GLY A 125 -10.44 2.83 9.29
CA GLY A 125 -9.95 1.91 8.27
C GLY A 125 -10.70 1.99 6.94
N VAL A 126 -12.01 2.28 6.96
CA VAL A 126 -12.79 2.45 5.70
C VAL A 126 -12.35 3.72 4.97
N VAL A 127 -12.16 4.83 5.69
CA VAL A 127 -11.69 6.09 5.10
C VAL A 127 -10.27 5.92 4.55
N GLU A 128 -9.38 5.23 5.27
CA GLU A 128 -8.02 4.96 4.79
C GLU A 128 -8.02 4.19 3.46
N VAL A 129 -8.82 3.11 3.36
CA VAL A 129 -8.97 2.33 2.12
C VAL A 129 -9.49 3.20 0.96
N ILE A 130 -10.45 4.10 1.20
CA ILE A 130 -10.98 5.01 0.19
C ILE A 130 -9.89 6.00 -0.23
N SER A 131 -9.25 6.67 0.73
CA SER A 131 -8.21 7.67 0.46
C SER A 131 -7.03 7.10 -0.32
N LYS A 132 -6.62 5.86 -0.05
CA LYS A 132 -5.57 5.19 -0.85
C LYS A 132 -6.03 4.96 -2.29
N GLN A 133 -7.27 4.55 -2.51
CA GLN A 133 -7.81 4.38 -3.87
C GLN A 133 -7.90 5.71 -4.62
N GLU A 134 -8.30 6.79 -3.95
CA GLU A 134 -8.30 8.15 -4.51
C GLU A 134 -6.88 8.62 -4.90
N GLN A 135 -5.85 8.13 -4.20
CA GLN A 135 -4.44 8.34 -4.52
C GLN A 135 -3.92 7.42 -5.63
N GLY A 136 -4.77 6.59 -6.23
CA GLY A 136 -4.40 5.69 -7.33
C GLY A 136 -3.88 4.31 -6.89
N TRP A 137 -3.98 3.94 -5.63
CA TRP A 137 -3.60 2.61 -5.16
C TRP A 137 -4.55 1.54 -5.67
N SER A 138 -4.01 0.41 -6.07
CA SER A 138 -4.80 -0.79 -6.40
C SER A 138 -5.42 -1.36 -5.12
N TYR A 139 -6.72 -1.70 -5.17
CA TYR A 139 -7.44 -2.27 -4.05
C TYR A 139 -7.47 -3.80 -4.11
N LEU A 140 -7.17 -4.44 -2.99
CA LEU A 140 -7.32 -5.88 -2.80
C LEU A 140 -8.11 -6.16 -1.53
N LYS A 141 -9.22 -6.90 -1.63
CA LYS A 141 -9.92 -7.41 -0.46
C LYS A 141 -9.34 -8.75 -0.03
N ALA A 142 -8.96 -8.87 1.24
CA ALA A 142 -8.53 -10.13 1.85
C ALA A 142 -9.71 -10.95 2.37
N GLY A 143 -9.64 -12.28 2.24
CA GLY A 143 -10.63 -13.20 2.83
C GLY A 143 -12.00 -13.13 2.17
N VAL A 144 -12.06 -13.18 0.86
CA VAL A 144 -13.31 -13.39 0.11
C VAL A 144 -13.37 -14.88 -0.25
N ASN A 145 -14.22 -15.61 0.46
CA ASN A 145 -14.67 -16.96 0.09
C ASN A 145 -16.14 -16.88 -0.27
#